data_979fd0fdb9fa3616a04e3cdf708d4052
#
_entry.id   979fd0fdb9fa3616a04e3cdf708d4052
#
_cell.length_a   1.000
_cell.length_b   1.000
_cell.length_c   1.000
_cell.angle_alpha   90.00
_cell.angle_beta   90.00
_cell.angle_gamma   90.00
#
_symmetry.space_group_name_H-M   'P 1'
#
loop_
_entity.id
_entity.type
_entity.pdbx_description
1 polymer ?
#
loop_
_entity_poly.entity_id
_entity_poly.type
_entity_poly.pdbx_seq_one_letter_code
_entity_poly.pdbx_strand_id
1 'polypeptide(L)'
;YPYKHLSGCGVGFKFMQAFAQNNGIEFSQLVPLLDLCAISIASDIVPIMGENRILACHGLRQLNSAPSTGVKALMEVCGLADREISLSNIIFKIGPRINASGRMQNGKEAVTLLVEKNYKAARQMAERINAYNEQRKDLDKAMTEQANHIVETLDLQHKHKSIVLYSEEWHRGIIGIVASRLTEIYHRPSVVLTRTDDVATGSARSVPGFDVYGAVAYCRDLLENFGGHTYAAGLSMKVENVPEFRRRFEAYVESHILPEQTCATINVDAVINFRDINRKFFADLKRFAPYG
;
A
#
# COMPACT_ATOMS: atom_id res chain seq x y z
N TYR A 1 17.65 -4.50 -15.20
CA TYR A 1 18.07 -3.17 -14.78
C TYR A 1 18.82 -3.24 -13.45
N PRO A 2 19.92 -2.51 -13.24
CA PRO A 2 20.77 -2.66 -12.04
C PRO A 2 20.03 -2.35 -10.74
N TYR A 3 19.30 -1.24 -10.65
CA TYR A 3 18.56 -0.86 -9.46
C TYR A 3 17.22 -1.60 -9.39
N LYS A 4 17.09 -2.53 -8.43
CA LYS A 4 15.96 -3.48 -8.34
C LYS A 4 14.74 -2.95 -7.59
N HIS A 5 14.83 -1.78 -6.96
CA HIS A 5 13.78 -1.21 -6.10
C HIS A 5 12.96 -0.11 -6.77
N LEU A 6 13.05 0.05 -8.11
CA LEU A 6 12.20 1.02 -8.81
C LEU A 6 10.72 0.71 -8.60
N SER A 7 9.90 1.74 -8.41
CA SER A 7 8.45 1.61 -8.50
C SER A 7 8.04 1.26 -9.95
N GLY A 8 6.82 0.75 -10.15
CA GLY A 8 6.32 0.40 -11.48
C GLY A 8 6.39 1.57 -12.47
N CYS A 9 5.99 2.78 -12.04
CA CYS A 9 6.13 3.99 -12.85
C CYS A 9 7.62 4.37 -13.06
N GLY A 10 8.48 4.15 -12.07
CA GLY A 10 9.92 4.37 -12.19
C GLY A 10 10.54 3.49 -13.28
N VAL A 11 10.15 2.22 -13.38
CA VAL A 11 10.59 1.34 -14.48
C VAL A 11 10.12 1.87 -15.83
N GLY A 12 8.83 2.26 -15.93
CA GLY A 12 8.29 2.87 -17.16
C GLY A 12 9.03 4.15 -17.56
N PHE A 13 9.34 5.01 -16.60
CA PHE A 13 10.08 6.24 -16.84
C PHE A 13 11.51 5.96 -17.36
N LYS A 14 12.22 4.99 -16.78
CA LYS A 14 13.55 4.57 -17.27
C LYS A 14 13.50 3.99 -18.69
N PHE A 15 12.45 3.23 -19.01
CA PHE A 15 12.22 2.76 -20.37
C PHE A 15 12.01 3.93 -21.35
N MET A 16 11.16 4.90 -20.98
CA MET A 16 10.94 6.11 -21.79
C MET A 16 12.21 6.95 -21.94
N GLN A 17 13.03 7.02 -20.89
CA GLN A 17 14.33 7.71 -20.94
C GLN A 17 15.27 7.04 -21.96
N ALA A 18 15.38 5.71 -21.94
CA ALA A 18 16.20 4.98 -22.92
C ALA A 18 15.65 5.14 -24.35
N PHE A 19 14.33 5.09 -24.52
CA PHE A 19 13.69 5.33 -25.81
C PHE A 19 14.00 6.74 -26.34
N ALA A 20 13.86 7.77 -25.50
CA ALA A 20 14.14 9.16 -25.85
C ALA A 20 15.61 9.34 -26.30
N GLN A 21 16.57 8.78 -25.57
CA GLN A 21 17.98 8.81 -25.90
C GLN A 21 18.25 8.19 -27.27
N ASN A 22 17.65 7.04 -27.57
CA ASN A 22 17.86 6.33 -28.85
C ASN A 22 17.19 7.02 -30.05
N ASN A 23 16.20 7.89 -29.80
CA ASN A 23 15.44 8.57 -30.87
C ASN A 23 15.69 10.08 -30.92
N GLY A 24 16.71 10.62 -30.23
CA GLY A 24 17.02 12.05 -30.25
C GLY A 24 15.93 12.94 -29.63
N ILE A 25 15.14 12.42 -28.71
CA ILE A 25 14.09 13.15 -27.98
C ILE A 25 14.74 13.84 -26.77
N GLU A 26 14.56 15.15 -26.66
CA GLU A 26 15.10 15.92 -25.55
C GLU A 26 14.52 15.49 -24.20
N PHE A 27 15.38 15.34 -23.20
CA PHE A 27 14.97 14.93 -21.85
C PHE A 27 13.92 15.86 -21.21
N SER A 28 13.94 17.14 -21.60
CA SER A 28 12.95 18.14 -21.16
C SER A 28 11.49 17.72 -21.43
N GLN A 29 11.25 16.91 -22.46
CA GLN A 29 9.91 16.36 -22.78
C GLN A 29 9.46 15.28 -21.79
N LEU A 30 10.37 14.65 -21.05
CA LEU A 30 10.05 13.65 -20.04
C LEU A 30 9.87 14.25 -18.65
N VAL A 31 10.39 15.45 -18.40
CA VAL A 31 10.34 16.12 -17.09
C VAL A 31 8.91 16.22 -16.52
N PRO A 32 7.88 16.56 -17.32
CA PRO A 32 6.50 16.60 -16.82
C PRO A 32 5.99 15.28 -16.25
N LEU A 33 6.54 14.13 -16.66
CA LEU A 33 6.12 12.80 -16.18
C LEU A 33 6.72 12.44 -14.81
N LEU A 34 7.62 13.26 -14.28
CA LEU A 34 8.26 13.01 -12.99
C LEU A 34 7.28 13.17 -11.81
N ASP A 35 6.20 13.95 -11.97
CA ASP A 35 5.14 14.05 -10.97
C ASP A 35 4.48 12.68 -10.72
N LEU A 36 4.21 11.91 -11.78
CA LEU A 36 3.68 10.54 -11.69
C LEU A 36 4.68 9.58 -11.04
N CYS A 37 5.99 9.77 -11.30
CA CYS A 37 7.04 8.98 -10.66
C CYS A 37 7.05 9.20 -9.14
N ALA A 38 6.98 10.45 -8.67
CA ALA A 38 6.91 10.75 -7.24
C ALA A 38 5.65 10.16 -6.59
N ILE A 39 4.50 10.24 -7.25
CA ILE A 39 3.25 9.64 -6.78
C ILE A 39 3.39 8.12 -6.69
N SER A 40 3.93 7.45 -7.69
CA SER A 40 4.12 6.00 -7.68
C SER A 40 5.09 5.56 -6.59
N ILE A 41 6.25 6.21 -6.47
CA ILE A 41 7.26 5.91 -5.44
C ILE A 41 6.67 6.00 -4.04
N ALA A 42 5.95 7.07 -3.75
CA ALA A 42 5.35 7.29 -2.43
C ALA A 42 4.15 6.37 -2.15
N SER A 43 3.30 6.11 -3.17
CA SER A 43 2.10 5.28 -2.99
C SER A 43 2.41 3.79 -2.87
N ASP A 44 3.52 3.35 -3.44
CA ASP A 44 4.00 1.95 -3.44
C ASP A 44 4.93 1.66 -2.25
N ILE A 45 5.31 2.71 -1.51
CA ILE A 45 6.19 2.66 -0.33
C ILE A 45 7.51 1.93 -0.66
N VAL A 46 8.07 2.18 -1.83
CA VAL A 46 9.39 1.65 -2.20
C VAL A 46 10.51 2.43 -1.49
N PRO A 47 11.69 1.82 -1.26
CA PRO A 47 12.80 2.48 -0.58
C PRO A 47 13.19 3.82 -1.22
N ILE A 48 13.21 4.89 -0.44
CA ILE A 48 13.62 6.24 -0.88
C ILE A 48 15.16 6.36 -0.85
N MET A 49 15.80 5.51 -1.64
CA MET A 49 17.25 5.47 -1.81
C MET A 49 17.60 5.39 -3.31
N GLY A 50 18.86 5.64 -3.64
CA GLY A 50 19.34 5.52 -5.01
C GLY A 50 18.49 6.31 -6.02
N GLU A 51 18.08 5.66 -7.11
CA GLU A 51 17.30 6.30 -8.17
C GLU A 51 15.89 6.71 -7.74
N ASN A 52 15.23 5.96 -6.84
CA ASN A 52 13.93 6.36 -6.31
C ASN A 52 14.01 7.73 -5.61
N ARG A 53 15.09 7.98 -4.85
CA ARG A 53 15.28 9.28 -4.20
C ARG A 53 15.47 10.39 -5.21
N ILE A 54 16.25 10.16 -6.27
CA ILE A 54 16.48 11.15 -7.35
C ILE A 54 15.15 11.46 -8.05
N LEU A 55 14.40 10.42 -8.46
CA LEU A 55 13.11 10.58 -9.12
C LEU A 55 12.08 11.28 -8.20
N ALA A 56 12.06 10.93 -6.92
CA ALA A 56 11.17 11.56 -5.93
C ALA A 56 11.51 13.05 -5.73
N CYS A 57 12.80 13.42 -5.62
CA CYS A 57 13.22 14.82 -5.51
C CYS A 57 12.77 15.66 -6.70
N HIS A 58 13.03 15.17 -7.90
CA HIS A 58 12.65 15.89 -9.13
C HIS A 58 11.14 15.88 -9.35
N GLY A 59 10.48 14.77 -9.04
CA GLY A 59 9.02 14.65 -9.13
C GLY A 59 8.29 15.56 -8.13
N LEU A 60 8.78 15.71 -6.90
CA LEU A 60 8.24 16.67 -5.95
C LEU A 60 8.41 18.12 -6.42
N ARG A 61 9.55 18.46 -7.04
CA ARG A 61 9.73 19.78 -7.65
C ARG A 61 8.71 20.02 -8.78
N GLN A 62 8.49 19.01 -9.63
CA GLN A 62 7.49 19.07 -10.70
C GLN A 62 6.06 19.22 -10.12
N LEU A 63 5.70 18.46 -9.11
CA LEU A 63 4.41 18.58 -8.41
C LEU A 63 4.17 19.97 -7.82
N ASN A 64 5.23 20.59 -7.27
CA ASN A 64 5.13 21.89 -6.62
C ASN A 64 5.23 23.08 -7.60
N SER A 65 5.71 22.87 -8.82
CA SER A 65 5.88 23.96 -9.80
C SER A 65 4.85 23.90 -10.93
N ALA A 66 4.66 22.73 -11.54
CA ALA A 66 3.81 22.56 -12.71
C ALA A 66 3.24 21.12 -12.77
N PRO A 67 2.36 20.74 -11.84
CA PRO A 67 1.72 19.43 -11.86
C PRO A 67 0.87 19.24 -13.10
N SER A 68 0.78 17.98 -13.59
CA SER A 68 -0.13 17.64 -14.68
C SER A 68 -1.60 17.95 -14.29
N THR A 69 -2.45 18.17 -15.28
CA THR A 69 -3.84 18.62 -15.08
C THR A 69 -4.63 17.69 -14.15
N GLY A 70 -4.54 16.38 -14.37
CA GLY A 70 -5.22 15.41 -13.52
C GLY A 70 -4.68 15.36 -12.10
N VAL A 71 -3.36 15.45 -11.94
CA VAL A 71 -2.72 15.52 -10.62
C VAL A 71 -3.10 16.81 -9.88
N LYS A 72 -3.13 17.96 -10.58
CA LYS A 72 -3.59 19.22 -9.99
C LYS A 72 -5.01 19.13 -9.46
N ALA A 73 -5.94 18.60 -10.25
CA ALA A 73 -7.32 18.40 -9.83
C ALA A 73 -7.42 17.47 -8.60
N LEU A 74 -6.60 16.41 -8.55
CA LEU A 74 -6.54 15.51 -7.42
C LEU A 74 -5.97 16.18 -6.16
N MET A 75 -4.91 16.99 -6.29
CA MET A 75 -4.36 17.78 -5.18
C MET A 75 -5.39 18.72 -4.56
N GLU A 76 -6.19 19.35 -5.38
CA GLU A 76 -7.23 20.28 -4.91
C GLU A 76 -8.32 19.58 -4.09
N VAL A 77 -8.82 18.42 -4.53
CA VAL A 77 -9.80 17.64 -3.74
C VAL A 77 -9.19 17.03 -2.49
N CYS A 78 -7.86 16.92 -2.43
CA CYS A 78 -7.10 16.53 -1.23
C CYS A 78 -6.92 17.69 -0.23
N GLY A 79 -7.32 18.93 -0.56
CA GLY A 79 -7.05 20.14 0.22
C GLY A 79 -5.55 20.49 0.26
N LEU A 80 -4.87 20.35 -0.87
CA LEU A 80 -3.43 20.57 -1.02
C LEU A 80 -3.07 21.69 -2.02
N ALA A 81 -4.06 22.44 -2.53
CA ALA A 81 -3.86 23.44 -3.60
C ALA A 81 -2.81 24.50 -3.26
N ASP A 82 -2.80 24.99 -2.01
CA ASP A 82 -1.98 26.11 -1.56
C ASP A 82 -0.86 25.68 -0.61
N ARG A 83 -0.38 24.43 -0.75
CA ARG A 83 0.63 23.86 0.14
C ARG A 83 1.77 23.24 -0.65
N GLU A 84 2.98 23.35 -0.13
CA GLU A 84 4.10 22.58 -0.62
C GLU A 84 3.84 21.07 -0.38
N ILE A 85 3.91 20.30 -1.44
CA ILE A 85 3.68 18.85 -1.43
C ILE A 85 4.95 18.14 -0.99
N SER A 86 4.79 17.28 0.02
CA SER A 86 5.81 16.34 0.49
C SER A 86 5.43 14.89 0.13
N LEU A 87 6.36 13.94 0.28
CA LEU A 87 6.03 12.51 0.15
C LEU A 87 4.91 12.09 1.12
N SER A 88 4.91 12.59 2.35
CA SER A 88 3.84 12.32 3.32
C SER A 88 2.46 12.75 2.81
N ASN A 89 2.37 13.88 2.10
CA ASN A 89 1.09 14.29 1.49
C ASN A 89 0.64 13.30 0.40
N ILE A 90 1.57 12.75 -0.36
CA ILE A 90 1.26 11.74 -1.36
C ILE A 90 0.81 10.44 -0.69
N ILE A 91 1.59 9.94 0.28
CA ILE A 91 1.30 8.68 1.00
C ILE A 91 -0.07 8.72 1.67
N PHE A 92 -0.39 9.81 2.39
CA PHE A 92 -1.58 9.85 3.24
C PHE A 92 -2.79 10.53 2.61
N LYS A 93 -2.64 11.26 1.49
CA LYS A 93 -3.75 11.95 0.86
C LYS A 93 -3.98 11.58 -0.60
N ILE A 94 -2.96 11.63 -1.45
CA ILE A 94 -3.09 11.39 -2.89
C ILE A 94 -3.19 9.90 -3.19
N GLY A 95 -2.21 9.11 -2.75
CA GLY A 95 -2.12 7.67 -2.99
C GLY A 95 -3.37 6.89 -2.57
N PRO A 96 -3.92 7.11 -1.36
CA PRO A 96 -5.14 6.42 -0.92
C PRO A 96 -6.35 6.64 -1.83
N ARG A 97 -6.48 7.82 -2.46
CA ARG A 97 -7.57 8.10 -3.41
C ARG A 97 -7.40 7.34 -4.72
N ILE A 98 -6.19 7.36 -5.28
CA ILE A 98 -5.85 6.58 -6.47
C ILE A 98 -6.13 5.09 -6.21
N ASN A 99 -5.66 4.56 -5.08
CA ASN A 99 -5.86 3.17 -4.70
C ASN A 99 -7.34 2.83 -4.44
N ALA A 100 -8.13 3.77 -3.92
CA ALA A 100 -9.56 3.56 -3.68
C ALA A 100 -10.34 3.31 -4.98
N SER A 101 -9.98 3.94 -6.09
CA SER A 101 -10.59 3.69 -7.39
C SER A 101 -10.54 2.20 -7.77
N GLY A 102 -9.37 1.56 -7.64
CA GLY A 102 -9.21 0.13 -7.95
C GLY A 102 -9.84 -0.82 -6.93
N ARG A 103 -10.07 -0.38 -5.70
CA ARG A 103 -10.69 -1.18 -4.64
C ARG A 103 -12.22 -1.14 -4.67
N MET A 104 -12.78 0.02 -4.98
CA MET A 104 -14.23 0.27 -4.92
C MET A 104 -14.91 0.07 -6.27
N GLN A 105 -14.21 0.31 -7.37
CA GLN A 105 -14.74 0.25 -8.72
C GLN A 105 -13.69 -0.31 -9.70
N ASN A 106 -13.16 0.54 -10.57
CA ASN A 106 -12.21 0.17 -11.61
C ASN A 106 -11.01 1.12 -11.62
N GLY A 107 -9.81 0.59 -11.46
CA GLY A 107 -8.56 1.36 -11.47
C GLY A 107 -8.31 2.15 -12.77
N LYS A 108 -9.00 1.83 -13.88
CA LYS A 108 -8.90 2.60 -15.12
C LYS A 108 -9.34 4.06 -14.95
N GLU A 109 -10.27 4.34 -14.05
CA GLU A 109 -10.74 5.72 -13.81
C GLU A 109 -9.62 6.59 -13.24
N ALA A 110 -8.81 6.05 -12.33
CA ALA A 110 -7.62 6.75 -11.83
C ALA A 110 -6.60 7.01 -12.95
N VAL A 111 -6.37 6.03 -13.83
CA VAL A 111 -5.47 6.22 -14.99
C VAL A 111 -6.02 7.31 -15.91
N THR A 112 -7.32 7.29 -16.21
CA THR A 112 -7.96 8.31 -17.07
C THR A 112 -7.82 9.70 -16.47
N LEU A 113 -8.04 9.84 -15.15
CA LEU A 113 -7.81 11.11 -14.44
C LEU A 113 -6.37 11.61 -14.63
N LEU A 114 -5.38 10.74 -14.40
CA LEU A 114 -3.96 11.14 -14.42
C LEU A 114 -3.48 11.58 -15.80
N VAL A 115 -4.12 11.14 -16.90
CA VAL A 115 -3.77 11.53 -18.27
C VAL A 115 -4.71 12.60 -18.85
N GLU A 116 -5.75 13.02 -18.13
CA GLU A 116 -6.74 14.01 -18.59
C GLU A 116 -6.11 15.39 -18.72
N LYS A 117 -6.38 16.06 -19.83
CA LYS A 117 -5.87 17.41 -20.15
C LYS A 117 -6.91 18.51 -19.91
N ASN A 118 -8.19 18.15 -19.94
CA ASN A 118 -9.27 19.08 -19.66
C ASN A 118 -9.48 19.20 -18.16
N TYR A 119 -9.18 20.36 -17.59
CA TYR A 119 -9.27 20.58 -16.15
C TYR A 119 -10.68 20.34 -15.57
N LYS A 120 -11.75 20.75 -16.28
CA LYS A 120 -13.13 20.55 -15.79
C LYS A 120 -13.48 19.06 -15.70
N ALA A 121 -13.09 18.29 -16.72
CA ALA A 121 -13.26 16.83 -16.71
C ALA A 121 -12.42 16.17 -15.62
N ALA A 122 -11.14 16.56 -15.48
CA ALA A 122 -10.26 16.07 -14.44
C ALA A 122 -10.81 16.34 -13.04
N ARG A 123 -11.36 17.54 -12.81
CA ARG A 123 -11.96 17.91 -11.52
C ARG A 123 -13.14 17.01 -11.16
N GLN A 124 -14.04 16.75 -12.10
CA GLN A 124 -15.18 15.84 -11.89
C GLN A 124 -14.73 14.40 -11.58
N MET A 125 -13.72 13.92 -12.29
CA MET A 125 -13.14 12.57 -12.01
C MET A 125 -12.49 12.52 -10.62
N ALA A 126 -11.73 13.56 -10.25
CA ALA A 126 -11.09 13.65 -8.93
C ALA A 126 -12.12 13.66 -7.79
N GLU A 127 -13.24 14.34 -7.95
CA GLU A 127 -14.35 14.36 -6.98
C GLU A 127 -14.98 12.96 -6.82
N ARG A 128 -15.20 12.22 -7.91
CA ARG A 128 -15.69 10.83 -7.83
C ARG A 128 -14.70 9.92 -7.11
N ILE A 129 -13.42 10.01 -7.46
CA ILE A 129 -12.36 9.21 -6.81
C ILE A 129 -12.26 9.56 -5.32
N ASN A 130 -12.45 10.85 -4.95
CA ASN A 130 -12.53 11.22 -3.55
C ASN A 130 -13.72 10.57 -2.84
N ALA A 131 -14.89 10.53 -3.48
CA ALA A 131 -16.06 9.85 -2.91
C ALA A 131 -15.80 8.34 -2.70
N TYR A 132 -15.14 7.66 -3.63
CA TYR A 132 -14.71 6.27 -3.43
C TYR A 132 -13.77 6.10 -2.24
N ASN A 133 -12.85 7.06 -2.03
CA ASN A 133 -11.96 6.99 -0.89
C ASN A 133 -12.68 7.19 0.46
N GLU A 134 -13.68 8.07 0.54
CA GLU A 134 -14.50 8.20 1.75
C GLU A 134 -15.31 6.93 2.00
N GLN A 135 -15.97 6.38 1.00
CA GLN A 135 -16.69 5.10 1.09
C GLN A 135 -15.75 3.95 1.53
N ARG A 136 -14.55 3.90 0.96
CA ARG A 136 -13.54 2.92 1.38
C ARG A 136 -13.17 3.06 2.86
N LYS A 137 -13.02 4.31 3.37
CA LYS A 137 -12.71 4.54 4.79
C LYS A 137 -13.81 4.08 5.73
N ASP A 138 -15.06 4.34 5.37
CA ASP A 138 -16.21 3.91 6.18
C ASP A 138 -16.31 2.39 6.26
N LEU A 139 -16.15 1.70 5.11
CA LEU A 139 -16.11 0.24 5.07
C LEU A 139 -14.89 -0.33 5.83
N ASP A 140 -13.71 0.25 5.67
CA ASP A 140 -12.50 -0.15 6.38
C ASP A 140 -12.69 -0.06 7.90
N LYS A 141 -13.27 1.05 8.38
CA LYS A 141 -13.56 1.24 9.80
C LYS A 141 -14.55 0.19 10.32
N ALA A 142 -15.70 0.06 9.66
CA ALA A 142 -16.75 -0.87 10.08
C ALA A 142 -16.26 -2.33 10.08
N MET A 143 -15.57 -2.76 9.01
CA MET A 143 -15.03 -4.13 8.93
C MET A 143 -13.92 -4.38 9.94
N THR A 144 -13.06 -3.38 10.23
CA THR A 144 -12.00 -3.51 11.24
C THR A 144 -12.60 -3.63 12.64
N GLU A 145 -13.63 -2.85 12.96
CA GLU A 145 -14.34 -2.95 14.25
C GLU A 145 -15.00 -4.33 14.42
N GLN A 146 -15.68 -4.84 13.40
CA GLN A 146 -16.24 -6.20 13.40
C GLN A 146 -15.16 -7.28 13.57
N ALA A 147 -14.07 -7.17 12.83
CA ALA A 147 -12.95 -8.13 12.89
C ALA A 147 -12.31 -8.15 14.29
N ASN A 148 -12.05 -6.99 14.89
CA ASN A 148 -11.54 -6.88 16.25
C ASN A 148 -12.50 -7.49 17.28
N HIS A 149 -13.80 -7.21 17.16
CA HIS A 149 -14.80 -7.80 18.03
C HIS A 149 -14.79 -9.34 17.98
N ILE A 150 -14.65 -9.93 16.79
CA ILE A 150 -14.54 -11.39 16.64
C ILE A 150 -13.26 -11.91 17.32
N VAL A 151 -12.10 -11.25 17.09
CA VAL A 151 -10.82 -11.65 17.70
C VAL A 151 -10.88 -11.62 19.21
N GLU A 152 -11.44 -10.56 19.78
CA GLU A 152 -11.56 -10.37 21.23
C GLU A 152 -12.58 -11.34 21.86
N THR A 153 -13.76 -11.49 21.25
CA THR A 153 -14.83 -12.37 21.77
C THR A 153 -14.40 -13.84 21.78
N LEU A 154 -13.67 -14.28 20.78
CA LEU A 154 -13.16 -15.65 20.67
C LEU A 154 -11.80 -15.83 21.33
N ASP A 155 -11.20 -14.75 21.82
CA ASP A 155 -9.87 -14.72 22.45
C ASP A 155 -8.77 -15.31 21.55
N LEU A 156 -8.84 -14.99 20.25
CA LEU A 156 -7.93 -15.58 19.26
C LEU A 156 -6.47 -15.16 19.47
N GLN A 157 -6.22 -13.94 19.91
CA GLN A 157 -4.89 -13.40 20.14
C GLN A 157 -4.08 -14.17 21.23
N HIS A 158 -4.75 -14.81 22.19
CA HIS A 158 -4.11 -15.58 23.23
C HIS A 158 -4.10 -17.09 22.94
N LYS A 159 -5.11 -17.58 22.20
CA LYS A 159 -5.25 -19.00 21.89
C LYS A 159 -4.47 -19.45 20.66
N HIS A 160 -4.18 -18.52 19.74
CA HIS A 160 -3.59 -18.85 18.44
C HIS A 160 -2.40 -17.95 18.10
N LYS A 161 -1.51 -18.47 17.23
CA LYS A 161 -0.37 -17.73 16.67
C LYS A 161 -0.70 -17.04 15.35
N SER A 162 -1.89 -17.30 14.79
CA SER A 162 -2.42 -16.65 13.59
C SER A 162 -3.86 -16.19 13.78
N ILE A 163 -4.34 -15.31 12.92
CA ILE A 163 -5.73 -14.85 12.88
C ILE A 163 -6.30 -15.18 11.50
N VAL A 164 -7.32 -16.05 11.44
CA VAL A 164 -8.01 -16.37 10.20
C VAL A 164 -9.50 -16.09 10.39
N LEU A 165 -9.99 -15.06 9.72
CA LEU A 165 -11.39 -14.62 9.80
C LEU A 165 -12.10 -14.79 8.45
N TYR A 166 -13.39 -15.12 8.52
CA TYR A 166 -14.28 -15.22 7.38
C TYR A 166 -15.62 -14.57 7.68
N SER A 167 -16.10 -13.73 6.74
CA SER A 167 -17.46 -13.21 6.75
C SER A 167 -17.95 -13.02 5.31
N GLU A 168 -19.16 -13.45 5.01
CA GLU A 168 -19.79 -13.29 3.68
C GLU A 168 -20.10 -11.83 3.34
N GLU A 169 -20.27 -10.98 4.35
CA GLU A 169 -20.68 -9.58 4.20
C GLU A 169 -19.50 -8.63 3.94
N TRP A 170 -18.27 -9.10 4.07
CA TRP A 170 -17.10 -8.21 3.95
C TRP A 170 -16.77 -7.87 2.50
N HIS A 171 -16.44 -6.61 2.28
CA HIS A 171 -16.13 -6.13 0.94
C HIS A 171 -14.75 -6.62 0.47
N ARG A 172 -14.71 -7.32 -0.68
CA ARG A 172 -13.49 -7.92 -1.25
C ARG A 172 -12.32 -6.93 -1.39
N GLY A 173 -12.57 -5.67 -1.80
CA GLY A 173 -11.53 -4.64 -1.97
C GLY A 173 -10.90 -4.16 -0.67
N ILE A 174 -11.51 -4.52 0.49
CA ILE A 174 -11.12 -4.02 1.82
C ILE A 174 -10.46 -5.11 2.67
N ILE A 175 -10.74 -6.39 2.46
CA ILE A 175 -10.21 -7.50 3.28
C ILE A 175 -8.67 -7.43 3.46
N GLY A 176 -7.93 -7.00 2.43
CA GLY A 176 -6.48 -6.86 2.53
C GLY A 176 -6.02 -5.71 3.44
N ILE A 177 -6.83 -4.66 3.59
CA ILE A 177 -6.57 -3.56 4.54
C ILE A 177 -6.84 -4.06 5.97
N VAL A 178 -7.96 -4.73 6.16
CA VAL A 178 -8.33 -5.31 7.47
C VAL A 178 -7.29 -6.34 7.92
N ALA A 179 -6.82 -7.22 7.01
CA ALA A 179 -5.74 -8.17 7.32
C ALA A 179 -4.46 -7.46 7.79
N SER A 180 -4.06 -6.35 7.14
CA SER A 180 -2.91 -5.54 7.57
C SER A 180 -3.12 -4.97 8.97
N ARG A 181 -4.30 -4.39 9.25
CA ARG A 181 -4.62 -3.83 10.58
C ARG A 181 -4.59 -4.87 11.68
N LEU A 182 -5.17 -6.05 11.44
CA LEU A 182 -5.12 -7.15 12.41
C LEU A 182 -3.67 -7.56 12.69
N THR A 183 -2.85 -7.67 11.64
CA THR A 183 -1.42 -7.99 11.78
C THR A 183 -0.68 -6.93 12.60
N GLU A 184 -0.96 -5.64 12.37
CA GLU A 184 -0.37 -4.52 13.12
C GLU A 184 -0.81 -4.48 14.59
N ILE A 185 -2.09 -4.71 14.86
CA ILE A 185 -2.66 -4.64 16.22
C ILE A 185 -2.22 -5.85 17.07
N TYR A 186 -2.31 -7.05 16.50
CA TYR A 186 -2.13 -8.29 17.27
C TYR A 186 -0.76 -8.93 17.10
N HIS A 187 0.09 -8.41 16.20
CA HIS A 187 1.39 -8.98 15.86
C HIS A 187 1.31 -10.48 15.52
N ARG A 188 0.35 -10.82 14.67
CA ARG A 188 0.08 -12.18 14.19
C ARG A 188 -0.07 -12.21 12.67
N PRO A 189 0.43 -13.22 11.96
CA PRO A 189 0.04 -13.46 10.58
C PRO A 189 -1.48 -13.56 10.48
N SER A 190 -2.09 -12.74 9.61
CA SER A 190 -3.54 -12.59 9.55
C SER A 190 -4.08 -12.86 8.14
N VAL A 191 -5.14 -13.65 8.06
CA VAL A 191 -5.89 -13.93 6.83
C VAL A 191 -7.34 -13.49 7.01
N VAL A 192 -7.81 -12.64 6.10
CA VAL A 192 -9.21 -12.19 6.08
C VAL A 192 -9.84 -12.67 4.79
N LEU A 193 -10.94 -13.38 4.91
CA LEU A 193 -11.67 -14.01 3.83
C LEU A 193 -13.09 -13.45 3.72
N THR A 194 -13.59 -13.37 2.50
CA THR A 194 -14.99 -13.06 2.21
C THR A 194 -15.51 -13.94 1.09
N ARG A 195 -16.83 -14.05 0.97
CA ARG A 195 -17.47 -14.76 -0.15
C ARG A 195 -17.48 -13.90 -1.40
N THR A 196 -17.10 -14.51 -2.51
CA THR A 196 -17.25 -13.94 -3.86
C THR A 196 -17.85 -15.04 -4.73
N ASP A 197 -19.09 -14.89 -5.10
CA ASP A 197 -19.90 -15.95 -5.73
C ASP A 197 -19.93 -17.20 -4.83
N ASP A 198 -19.41 -18.34 -5.29
CA ASP A 198 -19.37 -19.59 -4.53
C ASP A 198 -17.99 -19.88 -3.88
N VAL A 199 -17.07 -18.92 -3.92
CA VAL A 199 -15.70 -19.09 -3.45
C VAL A 199 -15.41 -18.16 -2.28
N ALA A 200 -14.67 -18.64 -1.27
CA ALA A 200 -14.04 -17.81 -0.27
C ALA A 200 -12.76 -17.19 -0.86
N THR A 201 -12.75 -15.87 -1.04
CA THR A 201 -11.58 -15.12 -1.50
C THR A 201 -10.92 -14.42 -0.30
N GLY A 202 -9.60 -14.51 -0.19
CA GLY A 202 -8.87 -14.01 0.96
C GLY A 202 -7.63 -13.21 0.63
N SER A 203 -7.21 -12.46 1.64
CA SER A 203 -5.94 -11.76 1.66
C SER A 203 -5.19 -12.05 2.95
N ALA A 204 -3.97 -12.52 2.83
CA ALA A 204 -3.05 -12.80 3.93
C ALA A 204 -2.03 -11.68 4.09
N ARG A 205 -1.65 -11.39 5.33
CA ARG A 205 -0.59 -10.45 5.70
C ARG A 205 0.30 -11.06 6.77
N SER A 206 1.59 -10.71 6.71
CA SER A 206 2.61 -11.26 7.57
C SER A 206 3.16 -10.26 8.57
N VAL A 207 3.67 -10.79 9.67
CA VAL A 207 4.59 -10.06 10.56
C VAL A 207 6.01 -10.03 9.97
N PRO A 208 6.88 -9.09 10.38
CA PRO A 208 8.26 -9.05 9.91
C PRO A 208 9.00 -10.37 10.12
N GLY A 209 9.69 -10.84 9.08
CA GLY A 209 10.51 -12.05 9.14
C GLY A 209 9.76 -13.38 9.01
N PHE A 210 8.43 -13.42 8.98
CA PHE A 210 7.65 -14.64 8.76
C PHE A 210 7.18 -14.74 7.30
N ASP A 211 7.27 -15.93 6.70
CA ASP A 211 6.82 -16.19 5.33
C ASP A 211 5.35 -16.65 5.29
N VAL A 212 4.43 -15.69 5.09
CA VAL A 212 3.01 -16.02 4.96
C VAL A 212 2.67 -16.74 3.66
N TYR A 213 3.46 -16.53 2.59
CA TYR A 213 3.27 -17.24 1.34
C TYR A 213 3.54 -18.75 1.52
N GLY A 214 4.61 -19.10 2.23
CA GLY A 214 4.90 -20.50 2.59
C GLY A 214 3.79 -21.15 3.39
N ALA A 215 3.20 -20.41 4.36
CA ALA A 215 2.06 -20.90 5.15
C ALA A 215 0.80 -21.14 4.29
N VAL A 216 0.51 -20.24 3.34
CA VAL A 216 -0.61 -20.41 2.39
C VAL A 216 -0.32 -21.58 1.44
N ALA A 217 0.91 -21.68 0.90
CA ALA A 217 1.33 -22.76 -0.01
C ALA A 217 1.29 -24.14 0.65
N TYR A 218 1.48 -24.24 1.95
CA TYR A 218 1.31 -25.49 2.71
C TYR A 218 -0.12 -26.04 2.63
N CYS A 219 -1.11 -25.14 2.46
CA CYS A 219 -2.53 -25.50 2.34
C CYS A 219 -3.00 -25.62 0.87
N ARG A 220 -2.10 -25.70 -0.12
CA ARG A 220 -2.41 -25.61 -1.55
C ARG A 220 -3.47 -26.58 -2.06
N ASP A 221 -3.58 -27.76 -1.47
CA ASP A 221 -4.56 -28.77 -1.84
C ASP A 221 -6.01 -28.40 -1.48
N LEU A 222 -6.19 -27.41 -0.61
CA LEU A 222 -7.49 -26.82 -0.26
C LEU A 222 -7.84 -25.60 -1.13
N LEU A 223 -6.86 -25.05 -1.86
CA LEU A 223 -6.97 -23.78 -2.59
C LEU A 223 -7.27 -24.02 -4.07
N GLU A 224 -8.09 -23.15 -4.65
CA GLU A 224 -8.30 -23.07 -6.11
C GLU A 224 -7.22 -22.22 -6.76
N ASN A 225 -6.89 -21.08 -6.13
CA ASN A 225 -5.82 -20.18 -6.56
C ASN A 225 -5.13 -19.56 -5.36
N PHE A 226 -3.84 -19.33 -5.48
CA PHE A 226 -3.08 -18.50 -4.54
C PHE A 226 -1.85 -17.91 -5.22
N GLY A 227 -1.38 -16.77 -4.68
CA GLY A 227 -0.20 -16.10 -5.18
C GLY A 227 0.22 -14.97 -4.24
N GLY A 228 1.49 -14.60 -4.30
CA GLY A 228 1.99 -13.54 -3.44
C GLY A 228 3.49 -13.63 -3.20
N HIS A 229 3.92 -13.12 -2.08
CA HIS A 229 5.30 -13.11 -1.62
C HIS A 229 5.33 -13.21 -0.08
N THR A 230 6.53 -13.24 0.50
CA THR A 230 6.76 -13.43 1.95
C THR A 230 5.86 -12.57 2.86
N TYR A 231 5.50 -11.35 2.46
CA TYR A 231 4.75 -10.42 3.32
C TYR A 231 3.25 -10.35 3.04
N ALA A 232 2.81 -10.82 1.87
CA ALA A 232 1.41 -10.77 1.50
C ALA A 232 1.07 -11.85 0.47
N ALA A 233 -0.11 -12.47 0.63
CA ALA A 233 -0.63 -13.41 -0.35
C ALA A 233 -2.13 -13.21 -0.57
N GLY A 234 -2.58 -13.45 -1.80
CA GLY A 234 -3.98 -13.62 -2.16
C GLY A 234 -4.30 -15.10 -2.29
N LEU A 235 -5.52 -15.50 -1.97
CA LEU A 235 -5.95 -16.90 -2.07
C LEU A 235 -7.45 -17.00 -2.36
N SER A 236 -7.84 -18.13 -2.94
CA SER A 236 -9.25 -18.50 -3.05
C SER A 236 -9.45 -19.99 -2.85
N MET A 237 -10.58 -20.36 -2.27
CA MET A 237 -10.94 -21.74 -1.98
C MET A 237 -12.46 -21.90 -1.94
N LYS A 238 -12.95 -23.13 -1.97
CA LYS A 238 -14.36 -23.40 -1.65
C LYS A 238 -14.64 -23.02 -0.21
N VAL A 239 -15.85 -22.47 0.04
CA VAL A 239 -16.25 -22.03 1.38
C VAL A 239 -16.18 -23.19 2.40
N GLU A 240 -16.51 -24.41 1.99
CA GLU A 240 -16.43 -25.61 2.82
C GLU A 240 -15.00 -25.94 3.32
N ASN A 241 -13.97 -25.47 2.63
CA ASN A 241 -12.56 -25.69 3.00
C ASN A 241 -12.05 -24.68 4.05
N VAL A 242 -12.77 -23.60 4.34
CA VAL A 242 -12.32 -22.54 5.27
C VAL A 242 -11.99 -23.08 6.67
N PRO A 243 -12.78 -23.98 7.30
CA PRO A 243 -12.45 -24.52 8.61
C PRO A 243 -11.14 -25.31 8.62
N GLU A 244 -10.91 -26.16 7.61
CA GLU A 244 -9.70 -26.98 7.51
C GLU A 244 -8.48 -26.13 7.15
N PHE A 245 -8.65 -25.13 6.28
CA PHE A 245 -7.60 -24.14 5.99
C PHE A 245 -7.16 -23.42 7.26
N ARG A 246 -8.10 -22.94 8.08
CA ARG A 246 -7.80 -22.28 9.37
C ARG A 246 -6.97 -23.18 10.28
N ARG A 247 -7.36 -24.43 10.42
CA ARG A 247 -6.65 -25.41 11.26
C ARG A 247 -5.22 -25.67 10.78
N ARG A 248 -5.05 -25.89 9.47
CA ARG A 248 -3.71 -26.17 8.89
C ARG A 248 -2.82 -24.94 8.87
N PHE A 249 -3.38 -23.78 8.54
CA PHE A 249 -2.62 -22.53 8.54
C PHE A 249 -2.11 -22.22 9.94
N GLU A 250 -2.95 -22.37 10.98
CA GLU A 250 -2.52 -22.21 12.37
C GLU A 250 -1.40 -23.19 12.75
N ALA A 251 -1.56 -24.48 12.45
CA ALA A 251 -0.55 -25.49 12.77
C ALA A 251 0.81 -25.18 12.10
N TYR A 252 0.78 -24.67 10.86
CA TYR A 252 2.01 -24.26 10.18
C TYR A 252 2.62 -23.03 10.86
N VAL A 253 1.81 -22.00 11.14
CA VAL A 253 2.30 -20.79 11.81
C VAL A 253 2.88 -21.13 13.18
N GLU A 254 2.18 -21.91 13.99
CA GLU A 254 2.65 -22.32 15.33
C GLU A 254 4.00 -23.01 15.30
N SER A 255 4.26 -23.85 14.27
CA SER A 255 5.51 -24.59 14.14
C SER A 255 6.67 -23.79 13.53
N HIS A 256 6.43 -22.64 12.91
CA HIS A 256 7.46 -21.89 12.16
C HIS A 256 7.67 -20.46 12.65
N ILE A 257 6.72 -19.88 13.42
CA ILE A 257 6.85 -18.52 13.90
C ILE A 257 7.77 -18.44 15.10
N LEU A 258 8.66 -17.45 15.10
CA LEU A 258 9.57 -17.21 16.22
C LEU A 258 8.92 -16.25 17.26
N PRO A 259 9.23 -16.41 18.55
CA PRO A 259 8.66 -15.54 19.60
C PRO A 259 8.87 -14.03 19.33
N GLU A 260 10.05 -13.64 18.84
CA GLU A 260 10.38 -12.25 18.51
C GLU A 260 9.54 -11.67 17.37
N GLN A 261 9.00 -12.51 16.48
CA GLN A 261 8.14 -12.08 15.38
C GLN A 261 6.70 -11.73 15.84
N THR A 262 6.35 -12.12 17.06
CA THR A 262 5.01 -11.87 17.63
C THR A 262 4.98 -10.69 18.61
N CYS A 263 6.05 -9.91 18.66
CA CYS A 263 6.19 -8.75 19.55
C CYS A 263 6.33 -7.46 18.73
N ALA A 264 5.80 -6.37 19.28
CA ALA A 264 6.04 -5.04 18.74
C ALA A 264 7.56 -4.71 18.82
N THR A 265 8.12 -4.26 17.72
CA THR A 265 9.52 -3.84 17.63
C THR A 265 9.60 -2.39 17.20
N ILE A 266 10.56 -1.65 17.77
CA ILE A 266 10.90 -0.29 17.37
C ILE A 266 12.34 -0.31 16.84
N ASN A 267 12.50 0.03 15.57
CA ASN A 267 13.83 0.21 14.98
C ASN A 267 14.37 1.59 15.37
N VAL A 268 15.56 1.63 15.95
CA VAL A 268 16.22 2.86 16.36
C VAL A 268 17.40 3.12 15.43
N ASP A 269 17.34 4.21 14.64
CA ASP A 269 18.39 4.57 13.70
C ASP A 269 19.65 5.11 14.41
N ALA A 270 19.46 5.89 15.48
CA ALA A 270 20.57 6.45 16.27
C ALA A 270 20.16 6.82 17.69
N VAL A 271 21.11 6.73 18.62
CA VAL A 271 20.98 7.27 19.97
C VAL A 271 21.62 8.66 20.00
N ILE A 272 20.85 9.67 20.40
CA ILE A 272 21.33 11.06 20.51
C ILE A 272 21.07 11.60 21.92
N ASN A 273 21.86 12.60 22.35
CA ASN A 273 21.59 13.31 23.60
C ASN A 273 20.62 14.48 23.35
N PHE A 274 19.83 14.87 24.35
CA PHE A 274 18.94 16.04 24.27
C PHE A 274 19.66 17.33 23.88
N ARG A 275 20.91 17.55 24.34
CA ARG A 275 21.74 18.71 24.00
C ARG A 275 22.10 18.79 22.51
N ASP A 276 22.04 17.68 21.77
CA ASP A 276 22.35 17.60 20.34
C ASP A 276 21.16 18.03 19.50
N ILE A 277 19.93 18.06 20.08
CA ILE A 277 18.69 18.49 19.45
C ILE A 277 18.63 20.04 19.48
N ASN A 278 19.26 20.66 18.49
CA ASN A 278 19.32 22.11 18.35
C ASN A 278 18.87 22.55 16.94
N ARG A 279 18.78 23.87 16.70
CA ARG A 279 18.30 24.42 15.42
C ARG A 279 19.19 23.98 14.24
N LYS A 280 20.50 23.87 14.44
CA LYS A 280 21.42 23.42 13.39
C LYS A 280 21.17 21.96 13.05
N PHE A 281 21.09 21.07 14.04
CA PHE A 281 20.77 19.66 13.83
C PHE A 281 19.45 19.50 13.03
N PHE A 282 18.40 20.25 13.42
CA PHE A 282 17.12 20.18 12.73
C PHE A 282 17.19 20.73 11.29
N ALA A 283 17.96 21.79 11.05
CA ALA A 283 18.18 22.32 9.71
C ALA A 283 18.96 21.33 8.83
N ASP A 284 19.98 20.69 9.38
CA ASP A 284 20.75 19.65 8.68
C ASP A 284 19.87 18.43 8.37
N LEU A 285 19.08 17.97 9.34
CA LEU A 285 18.13 16.87 9.12
C LEU A 285 17.16 17.17 7.98
N LYS A 286 16.58 18.37 7.91
CA LYS A 286 15.71 18.78 6.81
C LYS A 286 16.35 18.68 5.43
N ARG A 287 17.67 18.81 5.32
CA ARG A 287 18.40 18.69 4.04
C ARG A 287 18.40 17.26 3.48
N PHE A 288 18.11 16.28 4.33
CA PHE A 288 17.96 14.88 3.87
C PHE A 288 16.62 14.59 3.19
N ALA A 289 15.66 15.51 3.23
CA ALA A 289 14.39 15.32 2.51
C ALA A 289 14.61 15.06 1.01
N PRO A 290 13.75 14.27 0.35
CA PRO A 290 12.61 13.57 0.90
C PRO A 290 13.02 12.33 1.71
N TYR A 291 12.31 12.11 2.80
CA TYR A 291 12.50 10.93 3.65
C TYR A 291 11.66 9.75 3.13
N GLY A 292 12.10 8.51 3.44
CA GLY A 292 11.35 7.28 3.23
C GLY A 292 10.46 6.92 4.41
#